data_cec02a4be1a62815d114d2536f69a413
#
_entry.id   cec02a4be1a62815d114d2536f69a413
#
_cell.length_a   1.000
_cell.length_b   1.000
_cell.length_c   1.000
_cell.angle_alpha   90.00
_cell.angle_beta   90.00
_cell.angle_gamma   90.00
#
_symmetry.space_group_name_H-M   'P 1'
#
loop_
_entity.id
_entity.type
_entity.pdbx_description
1 polymer ?
#
loop_
_entity_poly.entity_id
_entity_poly.type
_entity_poly.pdbx_seq_one_letter_code
_entity_poly.pdbx_strand_id
1 'polypeptide(L)'
;IKHDSNYPYNAVEFVLKFAELKLTDIDYIVFFEKPFLKFERLLETYVAFAPKGFLQFTKAMPLWLRDKLFQKKQLINFLKKHDINFKDEKKLFFSEHHLSHAASAFYPSPFNEAIVLTADGVGEWATTTVAIGQGRELQIKKEIHFPHSLGLLYSAFTYYVGFKVNSGEYKLMGLAPYGLSLIHI
;
A
#
# COMPACT_ATOMS: atom_id res chain seq x y z
N ILE A 1 12.51 -8.09 -7.85
CA ILE A 1 12.23 -9.31 -7.07
C ILE A 1 10.86 -9.11 -6.42
N LYS A 2 9.98 -10.12 -6.51
CA LYS A 2 8.65 -10.07 -5.88
C LYS A 2 8.81 -10.11 -4.36
N HIS A 3 8.07 -9.25 -3.63
CA HIS A 3 8.14 -9.09 -2.18
C HIS A 3 9.49 -8.61 -1.63
N ASP A 4 10.27 -7.89 -2.43
CA ASP A 4 11.45 -7.21 -1.95
C ASP A 4 11.03 -5.99 -1.11
N SER A 5 11.39 -5.99 0.17
CA SER A 5 11.10 -4.89 1.10
C SER A 5 12.16 -3.77 1.07
N ASN A 6 13.20 -3.94 0.25
CA ASN A 6 14.24 -2.95 0.15
C ASN A 6 13.78 -1.70 -0.60
N TYR A 7 14.46 -0.59 -0.34
CA TYR A 7 14.25 0.64 -1.08
C TYR A 7 14.53 0.40 -2.58
N PRO A 8 13.63 0.85 -3.50
CA PRO A 8 13.72 0.55 -4.93
C PRO A 8 14.77 1.40 -5.64
N TYR A 9 16.02 1.28 -5.25
CA TYR A 9 17.14 2.10 -5.70
C TYR A 9 17.24 2.14 -7.23
N ASN A 10 17.25 0.98 -7.87
CA ASN A 10 17.41 0.87 -9.31
C ASN A 10 16.23 1.50 -10.09
N ALA A 11 15.01 1.38 -9.55
CA ALA A 11 13.84 1.99 -10.18
C ALA A 11 13.88 3.52 -10.10
N VAL A 12 14.25 4.07 -8.95
CA VAL A 12 14.41 5.52 -8.77
C VAL A 12 15.53 6.05 -9.69
N GLU A 13 16.67 5.36 -9.73
CA GLU A 13 17.76 5.74 -10.61
C GLU A 13 17.37 5.68 -12.09
N PHE A 14 16.64 4.64 -12.49
CA PHE A 14 16.14 4.51 -13.87
C PHE A 14 15.22 5.67 -14.24
N VAL A 15 14.24 6.00 -13.38
CA VAL A 15 13.28 7.08 -13.65
C VAL A 15 13.97 8.44 -13.74
N LEU A 16 14.91 8.73 -12.86
CA LEU A 16 15.68 9.98 -12.91
C LEU A 16 16.52 10.07 -14.19
N LYS A 17 17.20 9.00 -14.57
CA LYS A 17 17.96 8.94 -15.83
C LYS A 17 17.06 9.08 -17.06
N PHE A 18 15.92 8.39 -17.07
CA PHE A 18 14.97 8.45 -18.17
C PHE A 18 14.40 9.85 -18.39
N ALA A 19 14.14 10.57 -17.29
CA ALA A 19 13.65 11.94 -17.32
C ALA A 19 14.78 12.99 -17.52
N GLU A 20 16.05 12.56 -17.54
CA GLU A 20 17.24 13.46 -17.59
C GLU A 20 17.25 14.48 -16.43
N LEU A 21 16.74 14.11 -15.27
CA LEU A 21 16.62 14.96 -14.08
C LEU A 21 17.54 14.47 -12.95
N LYS A 22 17.98 15.41 -12.13
CA LYS A 22 18.57 15.13 -10.82
C LYS A 22 17.49 15.10 -9.74
N LEU A 23 17.78 14.45 -8.63
CA LEU A 23 16.85 14.41 -7.49
C LEU A 23 16.55 15.82 -6.94
N THR A 24 17.51 16.73 -7.02
CA THR A 24 17.35 18.15 -6.64
C THR A 24 16.36 18.92 -7.49
N ASP A 25 16.15 18.48 -8.75
CA ASP A 25 15.25 19.12 -9.70
C ASP A 25 13.77 18.71 -9.47
N ILE A 26 13.55 17.67 -8.66
CA ILE A 26 12.21 17.16 -8.35
C ILE A 26 11.53 18.10 -7.35
N ASP A 27 10.30 18.52 -7.65
CA ASP A 27 9.49 19.40 -6.79
C ASP A 27 8.91 18.65 -5.60
N TYR A 28 8.37 17.43 -5.82
CA TYR A 28 7.69 16.63 -4.81
C TYR A 28 8.08 15.17 -4.90
N ILE A 29 8.32 14.57 -3.74
CA ILE A 29 8.51 13.14 -3.57
C ILE A 29 7.39 12.64 -2.69
N VAL A 30 6.60 11.70 -3.17
CA VAL A 30 5.44 11.19 -2.43
C VAL A 30 5.64 9.73 -2.10
N PHE A 31 5.57 9.43 -0.81
CA PHE A 31 5.51 8.05 -0.33
C PHE A 31 4.06 7.58 -0.27
N PHE A 32 3.81 6.37 -0.69
CA PHE A 32 2.46 5.85 -1.00
C PHE A 32 1.61 5.44 0.20
N GLU A 33 2.10 5.56 1.44
CA GLU A 33 1.32 5.24 2.66
C GLU A 33 1.65 6.21 3.80
N LYS A 34 0.71 6.37 4.75
CA LYS A 34 0.88 7.12 5.99
C LYS A 34 1.23 6.17 7.14
N PRO A 35 2.51 6.06 7.54
CA PRO A 35 2.95 5.06 8.52
C PRO A 35 2.27 5.16 9.87
N PHE A 36 1.96 6.38 10.32
CA PHE A 36 1.32 6.60 11.62
C PHE A 36 -0.12 6.11 11.66
N LEU A 37 -0.91 6.31 10.60
CA LEU A 37 -2.28 5.78 10.52
C LEU A 37 -2.29 4.25 10.51
N LYS A 38 -1.31 3.65 9.85
CA LYS A 38 -1.14 2.19 9.85
C LYS A 38 -0.77 1.66 11.23
N PHE A 39 0.08 2.38 11.95
CA PHE A 39 0.43 2.06 13.33
C PHE A 39 -0.77 2.18 14.27
N GLU A 40 -1.54 3.28 14.16
CA GLU A 40 -2.77 3.51 14.90
C GLU A 40 -3.74 2.33 14.77
N ARG A 41 -4.03 1.90 13.54
CA ARG A 41 -4.89 0.73 13.30
C ARG A 41 -4.39 -0.53 14.02
N LEU A 42 -3.09 -0.80 13.99
CA LEU A 42 -2.54 -1.98 14.66
C LEU A 42 -2.72 -1.89 16.16
N LEU A 43 -2.50 -0.71 16.74
CA LEU A 43 -2.67 -0.48 18.17
C LEU A 43 -4.15 -0.61 18.57
N GLU A 44 -5.06 0.03 17.86
CA GLU A 44 -6.49 -0.06 18.11
C GLU A 44 -7.01 -1.49 17.96
N THR A 45 -6.58 -2.20 16.90
CA THR A 45 -6.93 -3.61 16.72
C THR A 45 -6.49 -4.46 17.90
N TYR A 46 -5.25 -4.24 18.39
CA TYR A 46 -4.76 -4.97 19.55
C TYR A 46 -5.61 -4.66 20.80
N VAL A 47 -5.86 -3.39 21.08
CA VAL A 47 -6.67 -2.96 22.23
C VAL A 47 -8.07 -3.56 22.17
N ALA A 48 -8.69 -3.56 21.00
CA ALA A 48 -10.04 -4.13 20.79
C ALA A 48 -10.13 -5.64 21.07
N PHE A 49 -9.06 -6.38 20.86
CA PHE A 49 -9.01 -7.84 21.04
C PHE A 49 -8.21 -8.30 22.26
N ALA A 50 -7.68 -7.38 23.04
CA ALA A 50 -6.90 -7.71 24.24
C ALA A 50 -7.69 -8.61 25.21
N PRO A 51 -7.04 -9.58 25.87
CA PRO A 51 -5.62 -9.89 25.87
C PRO A 51 -5.17 -10.86 24.75
N LYS A 52 -6.04 -11.19 23.79
CA LYS A 52 -5.70 -12.10 22.69
C LYS A 52 -4.58 -11.49 21.83
N GLY A 53 -3.59 -12.30 21.48
CA GLY A 53 -2.46 -11.85 20.66
C GLY A 53 -1.38 -11.07 21.41
N PHE A 54 -1.39 -11.05 22.75
CA PHE A 54 -0.41 -10.29 23.54
C PHE A 54 1.04 -10.64 23.22
N LEU A 55 1.38 -11.91 23.09
CA LEU A 55 2.73 -12.35 22.76
C LEU A 55 3.17 -11.91 21.34
N GLN A 56 2.26 -11.91 20.38
CA GLN A 56 2.53 -11.41 19.04
C GLN A 56 2.72 -9.90 19.05
N PHE A 57 1.87 -9.19 19.79
CA PHE A 57 1.96 -7.75 19.95
C PHE A 57 3.29 -7.32 20.57
N THR A 58 3.71 -7.94 21.69
CA THR A 58 4.97 -7.60 22.35
C THR A 58 6.20 -7.85 21.48
N LYS A 59 6.15 -8.83 20.57
CA LYS A 59 7.23 -9.10 19.60
C LYS A 59 7.21 -8.14 18.42
N ALA A 60 6.02 -7.80 17.92
CA ALA A 60 5.87 -6.96 16.74
C ALA A 60 6.07 -5.47 17.04
N MET A 61 5.61 -5.01 18.21
CA MET A 61 5.58 -3.59 18.56
C MET A 61 6.96 -2.90 18.54
N PRO A 62 8.03 -3.45 19.13
CA PRO A 62 9.35 -2.82 19.07
C PRO A 62 9.88 -2.67 17.64
N LEU A 63 9.66 -3.66 16.78
CA LEU A 63 10.05 -3.62 15.37
C LEU A 63 9.28 -2.53 14.63
N TRP A 64 7.96 -2.47 14.85
CA TRP A 64 7.09 -1.48 14.23
C TRP A 64 7.42 -0.05 14.66
N LEU A 65 7.62 0.17 15.95
CA LEU A 65 8.03 1.47 16.47
C LEU A 65 9.35 1.93 15.83
N ARG A 66 10.35 1.05 15.79
CA ARG A 66 11.63 1.35 15.17
C ARG A 66 11.48 1.69 13.68
N ASP A 67 10.77 0.86 12.93
CA ASP A 67 10.69 1.01 11.48
C ASP A 67 9.82 2.19 11.07
N LYS A 68 8.69 2.40 11.75
CA LYS A 68 7.70 3.42 11.34
C LYS A 68 8.00 4.83 11.90
N LEU A 69 8.48 4.96 13.14
CA LEU A 69 8.89 6.25 13.67
C LEU A 69 10.06 6.86 12.90
N PHE A 70 10.97 6.04 12.41
CA PHE A 70 12.14 6.50 11.67
C PHE A 70 12.00 6.42 10.14
N GLN A 71 10.84 6.03 9.63
CA GLN A 71 10.63 5.82 8.19
C GLN A 71 10.96 7.07 7.36
N LYS A 72 10.53 8.26 7.81
CA LYS A 72 10.87 9.51 7.13
C LYS A 72 12.38 9.70 7.04
N LYS A 73 13.09 9.51 8.15
CA LYS A 73 14.56 9.64 8.21
C LYS A 73 15.25 8.59 7.33
N GLN A 74 14.74 7.36 7.32
CA GLN A 74 15.26 6.30 6.46
C GLN A 74 15.09 6.65 4.98
N LEU A 75 13.91 7.11 4.56
CA LEU A 75 13.65 7.55 3.19
C LEU A 75 14.59 8.69 2.78
N ILE A 76 14.77 9.70 3.63
CA ILE A 76 15.72 10.78 3.36
C ILE A 76 17.14 10.24 3.20
N ASN A 77 17.57 9.31 4.05
CA ASN A 77 18.90 8.71 3.94
C ASN A 77 19.06 7.89 2.63
N PHE A 78 18.00 7.22 2.16
CA PHE A 78 18.03 6.52 0.87
C PHE A 78 18.08 7.52 -0.30
N LEU A 79 17.30 8.60 -0.25
CA LEU A 79 17.33 9.65 -1.26
C LEU A 79 18.71 10.31 -1.35
N LYS A 80 19.38 10.56 -0.23
CA LYS A 80 20.77 11.08 -0.19
C LYS A 80 21.82 10.16 -0.81
N LYS A 81 21.51 8.85 -0.97
CA LYS A 81 22.39 7.95 -1.72
C LYS A 81 22.34 8.16 -3.23
N HIS A 82 21.23 8.69 -3.76
CA HIS A 82 21.12 9.06 -5.18
C HIS A 82 21.77 10.42 -5.44
N ASP A 83 21.58 11.37 -4.52
CA ASP A 83 22.15 12.71 -4.63
C ASP A 83 22.49 13.24 -3.22
N ILE A 84 23.76 13.34 -2.92
CA ILE A 84 24.25 13.83 -1.63
C ILE A 84 23.85 15.29 -1.36
N ASN A 85 23.52 16.06 -2.41
CA ASN A 85 23.07 17.44 -2.30
C ASN A 85 21.59 17.55 -1.96
N PHE A 86 20.84 16.45 -1.98
CA PHE A 86 19.45 16.45 -1.57
C PHE A 86 19.33 16.75 -0.07
N LYS A 87 18.88 17.97 0.27
CA LYS A 87 18.75 18.47 1.65
C LYS A 87 17.33 18.85 2.02
N ASP A 88 16.45 19.02 1.03
CA ASP A 88 15.10 19.53 1.26
C ASP A 88 14.12 18.43 1.67
N GLU A 89 14.07 18.17 2.98
CA GLU A 89 13.13 17.22 3.56
C GLU A 89 11.65 17.64 3.43
N LYS A 90 11.38 18.92 3.10
CA LYS A 90 10.02 19.44 2.90
C LYS A 90 9.42 18.95 1.60
N LYS A 91 10.23 18.51 0.65
CA LYS A 91 9.78 17.89 -0.60
C LYS A 91 9.19 16.48 -0.42
N LEU A 92 9.39 15.83 0.73
CA LEU A 92 8.89 14.49 1.00
C LEU A 92 7.51 14.53 1.67
N PHE A 93 6.53 14.02 0.97
CA PHE A 93 5.13 13.91 1.38
C PHE A 93 4.72 12.45 1.56
N PHE A 94 3.61 12.24 2.26
CA PHE A 94 3.00 10.93 2.49
C PHE A 94 1.54 10.99 2.04
N SER A 95 1.18 10.13 1.10
CA SER A 95 -0.20 9.97 0.63
C SER A 95 -0.87 8.82 1.37
N GLU A 96 -2.20 8.80 1.40
CA GLU A 96 -2.94 7.63 1.85
C GLU A 96 -2.83 6.50 0.85
N HIS A 97 -2.79 5.26 1.35
CA HIS A 97 -2.54 4.06 0.56
C HIS A 97 -3.57 3.90 -0.59
N HIS A 98 -4.85 3.94 -0.26
CA HIS A 98 -5.90 3.81 -1.28
C HIS A 98 -6.02 5.00 -2.21
N LEU A 99 -5.69 6.22 -1.74
CA LEU A 99 -5.57 7.38 -2.61
C LEU A 99 -4.42 7.20 -3.61
N SER A 100 -3.30 6.63 -3.16
CA SER A 100 -2.16 6.33 -4.04
C SER A 100 -2.52 5.29 -5.10
N HIS A 101 -3.27 4.24 -4.74
CA HIS A 101 -3.82 3.28 -5.69
C HIS A 101 -4.73 3.95 -6.72
N ALA A 102 -5.69 4.75 -6.26
CA ALA A 102 -6.63 5.43 -7.13
C ALA A 102 -5.91 6.40 -8.09
N ALA A 103 -4.93 7.17 -7.58
CA ALA A 103 -4.12 8.07 -8.38
C ALA A 103 -3.31 7.34 -9.45
N SER A 104 -2.71 6.20 -9.10
CA SER A 104 -1.92 5.39 -10.04
C SER A 104 -2.75 4.79 -11.18
N ALA A 105 -4.06 4.62 -10.96
CA ALA A 105 -4.97 4.15 -11.99
C ALA A 105 -5.55 5.30 -12.82
N PHE A 106 -5.98 6.39 -12.18
CA PHE A 106 -6.71 7.47 -12.84
C PHE A 106 -5.82 8.37 -13.69
N TYR A 107 -4.74 8.91 -13.12
CA TYR A 107 -3.93 9.92 -13.82
C TYR A 107 -3.22 9.44 -15.09
N PRO A 108 -2.73 8.20 -15.21
CA PRO A 108 -2.18 7.71 -16.48
C PRO A 108 -3.25 7.19 -17.43
N SER A 109 -4.53 7.14 -17.03
CA SER A 109 -5.63 6.68 -17.88
C SER A 109 -6.01 7.74 -18.93
N PRO A 110 -6.66 7.35 -20.03
CA PRO A 110 -7.12 8.31 -21.04
C PRO A 110 -8.41 9.03 -20.65
N PHE A 111 -8.97 8.79 -19.46
CA PHE A 111 -10.26 9.31 -19.06
C PHE A 111 -10.14 10.66 -18.34
N ASN A 112 -10.91 11.64 -18.78
CA ASN A 112 -11.07 12.93 -18.05
C ASN A 112 -11.95 12.78 -16.82
N GLU A 113 -12.89 11.85 -16.84
CA GLU A 113 -13.80 11.54 -15.75
C GLU A 113 -13.96 10.05 -15.63
N ALA A 114 -13.81 9.51 -14.42
CA ALA A 114 -13.96 8.10 -14.16
C ALA A 114 -14.30 7.80 -12.70
N ILE A 115 -15.00 6.69 -12.49
CA ILE A 115 -15.09 6.03 -11.20
C ILE A 115 -13.86 5.12 -11.07
N VAL A 116 -13.17 5.23 -9.94
CA VAL A 116 -11.99 4.42 -9.63
C VAL A 116 -12.31 3.52 -8.44
N LEU A 117 -12.26 2.21 -8.67
CA LEU A 117 -12.41 1.21 -7.62
C LEU A 117 -11.01 0.69 -7.23
N THR A 118 -10.72 0.73 -5.93
CA THR A 118 -9.53 0.08 -5.38
C THR A 118 -9.93 -1.01 -4.40
N ALA A 119 -9.27 -2.15 -4.46
CA ALA A 119 -9.48 -3.27 -3.54
C ALA A 119 -8.13 -3.86 -3.15
N ASP A 120 -7.88 -3.97 -1.86
CA ASP A 120 -6.63 -4.45 -1.31
C ASP A 120 -6.87 -5.36 -0.09
N GLY A 121 -5.82 -5.94 0.45
CA GLY A 121 -5.87 -6.63 1.73
C GLY A 121 -6.22 -5.65 2.83
N VAL A 122 -5.35 -4.69 3.06
CA VAL A 122 -5.58 -3.55 3.96
C VAL A 122 -4.50 -2.48 3.76
N GLY A 123 -4.94 -1.24 3.55
CA GLY A 123 -4.10 -0.04 3.58
C GLY A 123 -3.82 0.45 5.00
N GLU A 124 -4.09 1.70 5.30
CA GLU A 124 -4.12 2.17 6.69
C GLU A 124 -5.35 1.59 7.41
N TRP A 125 -6.53 2.07 7.06
CA TRP A 125 -7.82 1.56 7.53
C TRP A 125 -8.66 1.00 6.39
N ALA A 126 -8.67 1.70 5.26
CA ALA A 126 -9.43 1.32 4.09
C ALA A 126 -8.90 0.00 3.50
N THR A 127 -9.83 -0.83 3.04
CA THR A 127 -9.59 -2.10 2.35
C THR A 127 -10.14 -2.09 0.94
N THR A 128 -11.16 -1.27 0.71
CA THR A 128 -11.79 -1.04 -0.59
C THR A 128 -12.26 0.40 -0.64
N THR A 129 -12.03 1.10 -1.74
CA THR A 129 -12.52 2.46 -1.91
C THR A 129 -13.16 2.66 -3.28
N VAL A 130 -14.12 3.57 -3.32
CA VAL A 130 -14.67 4.12 -4.55
C VAL A 130 -14.31 5.60 -4.59
N ALA A 131 -13.54 5.98 -5.60
CA ALA A 131 -13.18 7.36 -5.86
C ALA A 131 -13.81 7.87 -7.16
N ILE A 132 -13.97 9.18 -7.28
CA ILE A 132 -14.33 9.87 -8.51
C ILE A 132 -13.13 10.73 -8.90
N GLY A 133 -12.63 10.50 -10.11
CA GLY A 133 -11.64 11.34 -10.76
C GLY A 133 -12.30 12.27 -11.76
N GLN A 134 -11.93 13.55 -11.78
CA GLN A 134 -12.47 14.57 -12.67
C GLN A 134 -11.38 15.57 -13.01
N GLY A 135 -10.83 15.52 -14.22
CA GLY A 135 -9.70 16.37 -14.62
C GLY A 135 -8.48 16.13 -13.75
N ARG A 136 -8.14 17.07 -12.88
CA ARG A 136 -7.03 16.98 -11.92
C ARG A 136 -7.46 16.62 -10.51
N GLU A 137 -8.76 16.54 -10.25
CA GLU A 137 -9.29 16.21 -8.93
C GLU A 137 -9.55 14.71 -8.81
N LEU A 138 -9.22 14.15 -7.66
CA LEU A 138 -9.49 12.78 -7.31
C LEU A 138 -10.00 12.74 -5.87
N GLN A 139 -11.24 12.27 -5.68
CA GLN A 139 -11.91 12.27 -4.39
C GLN A 139 -12.42 10.88 -4.04
N ILE A 140 -12.00 10.36 -2.90
CA ILE A 140 -12.59 9.15 -2.33
C ILE A 140 -14.00 9.48 -1.82
N LYS A 141 -14.99 8.73 -2.27
CA LYS A 141 -16.40 8.93 -1.95
C LYS A 141 -16.94 7.90 -0.97
N LYS A 142 -16.46 6.68 -1.03
CA LYS A 142 -16.89 5.57 -0.15
C LYS A 142 -15.71 4.68 0.17
N GLU A 143 -15.74 4.11 1.37
CA GLU A 143 -14.71 3.20 1.88
C GLU A 143 -15.33 2.03 2.62
N ILE A 144 -14.69 0.88 2.51
CA ILE A 144 -14.85 -0.25 3.42
C ILE A 144 -13.58 -0.30 4.25
N HIS A 145 -13.73 -0.38 5.57
CA HIS A 145 -12.61 -0.41 6.49
C HIS A 145 -12.36 -1.81 7.05
N PHE A 146 -11.12 -2.03 7.49
CA PHE A 146 -10.74 -3.17 8.29
C PHE A 146 -11.67 -3.31 9.54
N PRO A 147 -12.14 -4.50 9.92
CA PRO A 147 -11.69 -5.83 9.44
C PRO A 147 -12.37 -6.34 8.18
N HIS A 148 -13.33 -5.61 7.59
CA HIS A 148 -14.04 -6.03 6.40
C HIS A 148 -13.15 -5.83 5.17
N SER A 149 -12.75 -6.93 4.50
CA SER A 149 -11.85 -6.86 3.36
C SER A 149 -12.07 -8.03 2.40
N LEU A 150 -12.32 -7.71 1.14
CA LEU A 150 -12.37 -8.69 0.06
C LEU A 150 -10.98 -9.30 -0.20
N GLY A 151 -9.92 -8.50 -0.12
CA GLY A 151 -8.55 -8.98 -0.31
C GLY A 151 -8.14 -9.97 0.80
N LEU A 152 -8.44 -9.68 2.06
CA LEU A 152 -8.17 -10.61 3.15
C LEU A 152 -9.04 -11.87 3.06
N LEU A 153 -10.28 -11.76 2.59
CA LEU A 153 -11.14 -12.92 2.33
C LEU A 153 -10.48 -13.82 1.26
N TYR A 154 -9.99 -13.22 0.17
CA TYR A 154 -9.28 -13.95 -0.86
C TYR A 154 -8.01 -14.63 -0.32
N SER A 155 -7.24 -13.93 0.50
CA SER A 155 -6.07 -14.50 1.16
C SER A 155 -6.43 -15.63 2.13
N ALA A 156 -7.54 -15.53 2.85
CA ALA A 156 -8.02 -16.60 3.73
C ALA A 156 -8.36 -17.87 2.94
N PHE A 157 -9.04 -17.76 1.81
CA PHE A 157 -9.30 -18.91 0.94
C PHE A 157 -8.02 -19.44 0.29
N THR A 158 -7.08 -18.57 -0.08
CA THR A 158 -5.76 -18.99 -0.58
C THR A 158 -5.04 -19.87 0.44
N TYR A 159 -5.06 -19.45 1.70
CA TYR A 159 -4.48 -20.22 2.80
C TYR A 159 -5.23 -21.54 3.03
N TYR A 160 -6.57 -21.48 3.04
CA TYR A 160 -7.43 -22.66 3.29
C TYR A 160 -7.17 -23.80 2.30
N VAL A 161 -6.95 -23.49 1.03
CA VAL A 161 -6.62 -24.50 0.00
C VAL A 161 -5.14 -24.87 -0.04
N GLY A 162 -4.34 -24.42 0.93
CA GLY A 162 -2.93 -24.82 1.11
C GLY A 162 -1.93 -24.02 0.28
N PHE A 163 -2.33 -22.90 -0.34
CA PHE A 163 -1.40 -22.04 -1.06
C PHE A 163 -0.80 -20.97 -0.13
N LYS A 164 0.39 -20.49 -0.50
CA LYS A 164 1.08 -19.44 0.25
C LYS A 164 0.41 -18.08 0.00
N VAL A 165 -0.07 -17.45 1.06
CA VAL A 165 -0.64 -16.09 1.02
C VAL A 165 0.40 -15.07 0.49
N ASN A 166 -0.08 -14.04 -0.19
CA ASN A 166 0.68 -12.99 -0.89
C ASN A 166 1.48 -13.47 -2.11
N SER A 167 1.45 -14.76 -2.42
CA SER A 167 2.14 -15.29 -3.60
C SER A 167 1.38 -16.41 -4.30
N GLY A 168 0.32 -16.93 -3.72
CA GLY A 168 -0.45 -18.06 -4.22
C GLY A 168 -1.88 -17.72 -4.64
N GLU A 169 -2.30 -16.47 -4.54
CA GLU A 169 -3.65 -16.02 -4.92
C GLU A 169 -3.95 -16.35 -6.39
N TYR A 170 -2.98 -16.18 -7.28
CA TYR A 170 -3.15 -16.54 -8.69
C TYR A 170 -3.38 -18.05 -8.90
N LYS A 171 -2.87 -18.90 -8.00
CA LYS A 171 -3.12 -20.35 -8.05
C LYS A 171 -4.54 -20.66 -7.63
N LEU A 172 -5.06 -19.97 -6.60
CA LEU A 172 -6.46 -20.07 -6.22
C LEU A 172 -7.37 -19.61 -7.37
N MET A 173 -7.04 -18.52 -8.04
CA MET A 173 -7.77 -18.05 -9.22
C MET A 173 -7.77 -19.10 -10.35
N GLY A 174 -6.61 -19.72 -10.60
CA GLY A 174 -6.50 -20.82 -11.58
C GLY A 174 -7.25 -22.10 -11.17
N LEU A 175 -7.45 -22.34 -9.87
CA LEU A 175 -8.20 -23.49 -9.35
C LEU A 175 -9.73 -23.25 -9.40
N ALA A 176 -10.17 -22.01 -9.28
CA ALA A 176 -11.59 -21.64 -9.19
C ALA A 176 -12.49 -22.22 -10.31
N PRO A 177 -12.07 -22.27 -11.59
CA PRO A 177 -12.89 -22.82 -12.67
C PRO A 177 -13.19 -24.33 -12.54
N TYR A 178 -12.41 -25.06 -11.75
CA TYR A 178 -12.63 -26.50 -11.52
C TYR A 178 -13.61 -26.77 -10.38
N GLY A 179 -14.06 -25.73 -9.67
CA GLY A 179 -15.08 -25.84 -8.63
C GLY A 179 -16.50 -25.91 -9.23
N LEU A 180 -17.43 -26.48 -8.46
CA LEU A 180 -18.86 -26.41 -8.82
C LEU A 180 -19.37 -25.00 -8.64
N SER A 181 -19.85 -24.40 -9.73
CA SER A 181 -20.51 -23.10 -9.67
C SER A 181 -21.90 -23.25 -9.08
N LEU A 182 -22.15 -22.63 -7.93
CA LEU A 182 -23.48 -22.56 -7.32
C LEU A 182 -24.44 -21.64 -8.06
N ILE A 183 -23.97 -20.87 -9.04
CA ILE A 183 -24.80 -19.96 -9.85
C ILE A 183 -25.81 -20.74 -10.72
N HIS A 184 -25.51 -21.99 -11.01
CA HIS A 184 -26.33 -22.87 -11.84
C HIS A 184 -27.19 -23.88 -11.03
N ILE A 185 -27.17 -23.75 -9.73
CA ILE A 185 -28.05 -24.52 -8.84
C ILE A 185 -29.27 -23.66 -8.47
#